data_f1bfdcec6083342b3c7fa4cf85ac935b
#
_entry.id   f1bfdcec6083342b3c7fa4cf85ac935b
#
_cell.length_a   1.000
_cell.length_b   1.000
_cell.length_c   1.000
_cell.angle_alpha   90.00
_cell.angle_beta   90.00
_cell.angle_gamma   90.00
#
_symmetry.space_group_name_H-M   'P 1'
#
loop_
_entity.id
_entity.type
_entity.pdbx_description
1 polymer ?
#
loop_
_entity_poly.entity_id
_entity_poly.type
_entity_poly.pdbx_seq_one_letter_code
_entity_poly.pdbx_strand_id
1 'polypeptide(L)'
;MNVETFNYSPESLAPFFYLNKRDRKNIYIFPTEKETLEFYNNFSNFVPESSYFPAWDTLSYDSFTPSLEIQGKRLQTLHSLLVNDSFDIAMSMKSFTQKIFINDLDVIDVQIGQEVDFENLIENLSFLGYVNKDRVESRGTFSIRGGQIDIYPLNSEYPTRIIFNGDEVIELKLFDFITQRSIKNIIKVLITPSSELFQTKQEDIFKSLEIESNKDLDEYELFQFSQNLTNFKSLLDFVPDDVSINIIDFNSCKETLSEIQKIEEDSFNNLQKYFSLKVSKMKSRYVDAFLEINRYETIFYSTNDLENISNVPQFLNGLGPDKVLENINELSKVYLSSRNEKIIEKFSKLKNLHLVENSFSFSAVFQEMSIAVIDESLF
;
A
#
# COMPACT_ATOMS: atom_id res chain seq x y z
N MET A 1 23.04 -12.85 12.43
CA MET A 1 21.61 -12.63 12.23
C MET A 1 20.98 -13.99 12.17
N ASN A 2 20.30 -14.40 13.22
CA ASN A 2 19.50 -15.61 13.16
C ASN A 2 18.30 -15.29 12.28
N VAL A 3 18.17 -16.00 11.16
CA VAL A 3 16.94 -16.01 10.38
C VAL A 3 15.95 -16.77 11.25
N GLU A 4 15.09 -16.05 11.98
CA GLU A 4 13.98 -16.68 12.65
C GLU A 4 13.10 -17.33 11.60
N THR A 5 13.05 -18.64 11.63
CA THR A 5 12.11 -19.41 10.81
C THR A 5 10.73 -19.16 11.39
N PHE A 6 9.87 -18.50 10.61
CA PHE A 6 8.47 -18.36 10.97
C PHE A 6 7.84 -19.74 11.16
N ASN A 7 7.11 -19.91 12.26
CA ASN A 7 6.41 -21.17 12.55
C ASN A 7 5.12 -21.33 11.73
N TYR A 8 4.77 -20.35 10.92
CA TYR A 8 3.62 -20.36 10.02
C TYR A 8 4.01 -19.77 8.64
N SER A 9 3.18 -20.01 7.64
CA SER A 9 3.38 -19.51 6.27
C SER A 9 2.37 -18.38 5.99
N PRO A 10 2.79 -17.11 5.90
CA PRO A 10 1.89 -15.98 5.66
C PRO A 10 1.02 -16.17 4.41
N GLU A 11 1.61 -16.68 3.33
CA GLU A 11 0.89 -16.94 2.09
C GLU A 11 -0.24 -17.95 2.25
N SER A 12 -0.07 -18.96 3.13
CA SER A 12 -1.09 -20.00 3.37
C SER A 12 -2.29 -19.49 4.17
N LEU A 13 -2.17 -18.34 4.83
CA LEU A 13 -3.27 -17.69 5.54
C LEU A 13 -4.28 -17.01 4.59
N ALA A 14 -3.89 -16.73 3.34
CA ALA A 14 -4.74 -16.02 2.40
C ALA A 14 -6.11 -16.71 2.16
N PRO A 15 -6.21 -18.01 1.88
CA PRO A 15 -7.51 -18.67 1.73
C PRO A 15 -8.31 -18.71 3.04
N PHE A 16 -7.67 -18.85 4.19
CA PHE A 16 -8.34 -18.79 5.49
C PHE A 16 -9.03 -17.45 5.71
N PHE A 17 -8.29 -16.33 5.54
CA PHE A 17 -8.86 -15.00 5.71
C PHE A 17 -9.91 -14.67 4.65
N TYR A 18 -9.72 -15.13 3.40
CA TYR A 18 -10.73 -14.97 2.35
C TYR A 18 -12.07 -15.58 2.73
N LEU A 19 -12.09 -16.77 3.34
CA LEU A 19 -13.33 -17.44 3.74
C LEU A 19 -13.92 -16.91 5.04
N ASN A 20 -13.09 -16.41 5.94
CA ASN A 20 -13.51 -15.99 7.27
C ASN A 20 -13.57 -14.46 7.43
N LYS A 21 -13.25 -13.70 6.37
CA LYS A 21 -13.35 -12.24 6.42
C LYS A 21 -14.79 -11.79 6.61
N ARG A 22 -14.96 -10.65 7.22
CA ARG A 22 -16.25 -9.98 7.24
C ARG A 22 -16.55 -9.37 5.88
N ASP A 23 -17.83 -9.23 5.56
CA ASP A 23 -18.30 -8.81 4.24
C ASP A 23 -18.01 -7.33 3.90
N ARG A 24 -17.34 -6.57 4.79
CA ARG A 24 -17.23 -5.13 4.62
C ARG A 24 -15.81 -4.60 4.73
N LYS A 25 -15.26 -4.50 5.94
CA LYS A 25 -14.03 -3.72 6.22
C LYS A 25 -13.09 -4.53 7.07
N ASN A 26 -11.95 -4.91 6.52
CA ASN A 26 -10.96 -5.71 7.23
C ASN A 26 -9.57 -5.11 7.09
N ILE A 27 -8.82 -5.10 8.19
CA ILE A 27 -7.41 -4.76 8.25
C ILE A 27 -6.66 -5.98 8.76
N TYR A 28 -5.58 -6.35 8.07
CA TYR A 28 -4.70 -7.48 8.42
C TYR A 28 -3.31 -6.93 8.73
N ILE A 29 -2.87 -7.07 9.97
CA ILE A 29 -1.61 -6.51 10.49
C ILE A 29 -0.63 -7.64 10.76
N PHE A 30 0.50 -7.62 10.07
CA PHE A 30 1.58 -8.57 10.20
C PHE A 30 2.79 -7.95 10.95
N PRO A 31 3.66 -8.77 11.57
CA PRO A 31 4.85 -8.27 12.24
C PRO A 31 5.77 -7.47 11.30
N THR A 32 6.00 -7.96 10.08
CA THR A 32 6.98 -7.41 9.14
C THR A 32 6.38 -7.06 7.78
N GLU A 33 7.05 -6.16 7.04
CA GLU A 33 6.70 -5.85 5.63
C GLU A 33 6.80 -7.09 4.74
N LYS A 34 7.75 -7.98 4.99
CA LYS A 34 7.96 -9.20 4.21
C LYS A 34 6.75 -10.12 4.31
N GLU A 35 6.32 -10.43 5.53
CA GLU A 35 5.14 -11.28 5.77
C GLU A 35 3.87 -10.67 5.19
N THR A 36 3.73 -9.35 5.33
CA THR A 36 2.61 -8.61 4.74
C THR A 36 2.54 -8.79 3.23
N LEU A 37 3.67 -8.64 2.54
CA LEU A 37 3.75 -8.80 1.08
C LEU A 37 3.51 -10.25 0.64
N GLU A 38 4.05 -11.23 1.36
CA GLU A 38 3.83 -12.64 1.10
C GLU A 38 2.34 -12.99 1.23
N PHE A 39 1.68 -12.50 2.26
CA PHE A 39 0.24 -12.63 2.42
C PHE A 39 -0.52 -11.90 1.30
N TYR A 40 -0.26 -10.60 1.09
CA TYR A 40 -0.99 -9.76 0.15
C TYR A 40 -0.93 -10.28 -1.28
N ASN A 41 0.25 -10.72 -1.74
CA ASN A 41 0.43 -11.25 -3.09
C ASN A 41 -0.46 -12.47 -3.37
N ASN A 42 -0.74 -13.29 -2.35
CA ASN A 42 -1.65 -14.42 -2.49
C ASN A 42 -3.11 -14.01 -2.23
N PHE A 43 -3.35 -13.13 -1.26
CA PHE A 43 -4.70 -12.69 -0.89
C PHE A 43 -5.38 -11.87 -1.99
N SER A 44 -4.63 -11.04 -2.72
CA SER A 44 -5.14 -10.25 -3.85
C SER A 44 -5.65 -11.12 -5.01
N ASN A 45 -5.25 -12.38 -5.12
CA ASN A 45 -5.81 -13.32 -6.09
C ASN A 45 -7.23 -13.75 -5.73
N PHE A 46 -7.58 -13.78 -4.45
CA PHE A 46 -8.93 -14.07 -3.95
C PHE A 46 -9.79 -12.81 -3.87
N VAL A 47 -9.16 -11.68 -3.54
CA VAL A 47 -9.80 -10.37 -3.33
C VAL A 47 -9.05 -9.31 -4.15
N PRO A 48 -9.34 -9.19 -5.46
CA PRO A 48 -8.63 -8.24 -6.35
C PRO A 48 -8.73 -6.78 -5.91
N GLU A 49 -9.79 -6.41 -5.20
CA GLU A 49 -10.02 -5.07 -4.64
C GLU A 49 -9.17 -4.79 -3.38
N SER A 50 -8.47 -5.81 -2.86
CA SER A 50 -7.63 -5.63 -1.66
C SER A 50 -6.47 -4.68 -1.93
N SER A 51 -6.01 -4.02 -0.88
CA SER A 51 -4.91 -3.06 -0.95
C SER A 51 -3.79 -3.43 0.01
N TYR A 52 -2.59 -2.94 -0.31
CA TYR A 52 -1.43 -3.01 0.56
C TYR A 52 -1.04 -1.60 0.99
N PHE A 53 -0.96 -1.37 2.32
CA PHE A 53 -0.51 -0.11 2.90
C PHE A 53 0.92 -0.26 3.41
N PRO A 54 1.94 0.17 2.64
CA PRO A 54 3.34 -0.01 3.00
C PRO A 54 3.77 0.93 4.12
N ALA A 55 4.79 0.51 4.89
CA ALA A 55 5.58 1.45 5.69
C ALA A 55 6.50 2.28 4.77
N TRP A 56 6.92 3.46 5.24
CA TRP A 56 7.98 4.19 4.57
C TRP A 56 9.25 3.34 4.50
N ASP A 57 9.87 3.32 3.33
CA ASP A 57 11.08 2.58 3.01
C ASP A 57 12.36 3.21 3.57
N THR A 58 12.22 4.21 4.44
CA THR A 58 13.29 4.86 5.17
C THR A 58 13.15 4.67 6.67
N LEU A 59 14.27 4.68 7.37
CA LEU A 59 14.29 4.73 8.82
C LEU A 59 14.07 6.16 9.32
N SER A 60 13.74 6.30 10.60
CA SER A 60 13.78 7.59 11.28
C SER A 60 15.21 8.11 11.25
N TYR A 61 15.36 9.40 10.86
CA TYR A 61 16.67 10.08 10.72
C TYR A 61 17.61 9.50 9.65
N ASP A 62 17.08 8.74 8.70
CA ASP A 62 17.83 8.28 7.53
C ASP A 62 18.26 9.46 6.64
N SER A 63 19.22 9.22 5.76
CA SER A 63 19.72 10.24 4.82
C SER A 63 18.82 10.45 3.60
N PHE A 64 17.68 9.79 3.53
CA PHE A 64 16.77 9.81 2.38
C PHE A 64 15.32 10.08 2.79
N THR A 65 14.57 10.71 1.91
CA THR A 65 13.11 10.77 1.98
C THR A 65 12.51 9.45 1.50
N PRO A 66 11.29 9.08 1.93
CA PRO A 66 10.60 7.91 1.36
C PRO A 66 10.41 8.04 -0.14
N SER A 67 10.51 6.92 -0.84
CA SER A 67 10.30 6.92 -2.28
C SER A 67 8.90 7.43 -2.65
N LEU A 68 8.82 8.16 -3.76
CA LEU A 68 7.54 8.69 -4.26
C LEU A 68 6.53 7.57 -4.57
N GLU A 69 7.02 6.38 -4.93
CA GLU A 69 6.16 5.21 -5.15
C GLU A 69 5.48 4.74 -3.86
N ILE A 70 6.22 4.65 -2.76
CA ILE A 70 5.68 4.29 -1.44
C ILE A 70 4.69 5.33 -0.97
N GLN A 71 5.03 6.62 -1.06
CA GLN A 71 4.11 7.71 -0.72
C GLN A 71 2.82 7.63 -1.56
N GLY A 72 2.93 7.37 -2.87
CA GLY A 72 1.78 7.24 -3.76
C GLY A 72 0.85 6.08 -3.39
N LYS A 73 1.41 4.91 -3.08
CA LYS A 73 0.62 3.74 -2.60
C LYS A 73 -0.11 4.03 -1.29
N ARG A 74 0.56 4.70 -0.35
CA ARG A 74 -0.05 5.09 0.93
C ARG A 74 -1.21 6.07 0.71
N LEU A 75 -0.99 7.14 -0.06
CA LEU A 75 -2.01 8.14 -0.38
C LEU A 75 -3.22 7.52 -1.08
N GLN A 76 -2.99 6.62 -2.04
CA GLN A 76 -4.06 5.90 -2.73
C GLN A 76 -4.88 5.03 -1.77
N THR A 77 -4.22 4.31 -0.86
CA THR A 77 -4.91 3.47 0.13
C THR A 77 -5.68 4.32 1.13
N LEU A 78 -5.11 5.42 1.63
CA LEU A 78 -5.82 6.37 2.51
C LEU A 78 -7.07 6.94 1.84
N HIS A 79 -6.98 7.30 0.55
CA HIS A 79 -8.14 7.75 -0.21
C HIS A 79 -9.20 6.64 -0.32
N SER A 80 -8.81 5.40 -0.59
CA SER A 80 -9.75 4.29 -0.69
C SER A 80 -10.48 4.00 0.63
N LEU A 81 -9.83 4.21 1.78
CA LEU A 81 -10.45 4.12 3.11
C LEU A 81 -11.56 5.15 3.33
N LEU A 82 -11.43 6.33 2.72
CA LEU A 82 -12.39 7.43 2.88
C LEU A 82 -13.61 7.30 1.96
N VAL A 83 -13.44 6.66 0.78
CA VAL A 83 -14.48 6.67 -0.26
C VAL A 83 -15.19 5.33 -0.46
N ASN A 84 -14.59 4.22 -0.03
CA ASN A 84 -15.16 2.88 -0.23
C ASN A 84 -15.95 2.40 0.98
N ASP A 85 -17.13 1.84 0.73
CA ASP A 85 -17.97 1.23 1.76
C ASP A 85 -17.41 -0.11 2.27
N SER A 86 -16.50 -0.73 1.51
CA SER A 86 -15.83 -1.98 1.87
C SER A 86 -14.38 -1.96 1.43
N PHE A 87 -13.52 -2.59 2.23
CA PHE A 87 -12.10 -2.72 1.91
C PHE A 87 -11.47 -3.90 2.66
N ASP A 88 -10.41 -4.44 2.08
CA ASP A 88 -9.52 -5.42 2.68
C ASP A 88 -8.08 -4.90 2.52
N ILE A 89 -7.40 -4.58 3.63
CA ILE A 89 -6.09 -3.95 3.62
C ILE A 89 -5.08 -4.76 4.41
N ALA A 90 -3.97 -5.13 3.77
CA ALA A 90 -2.83 -5.74 4.43
C ALA A 90 -1.76 -4.69 4.75
N MET A 91 -1.17 -4.76 5.94
CA MET A 91 -0.12 -3.85 6.37
C MET A 91 0.78 -4.47 7.43
N SER A 92 1.98 -3.93 7.61
CA SER A 92 2.84 -4.31 8.71
C SER A 92 2.51 -3.53 9.99
N MET A 93 2.97 -4.03 11.13
CA MET A 93 2.90 -3.30 12.39
C MET A 93 3.64 -1.95 12.29
N LYS A 94 4.73 -1.89 11.54
CA LYS A 94 5.46 -0.65 11.27
C LYS A 94 4.59 0.36 10.55
N SER A 95 3.91 -0.03 9.47
CA SER A 95 3.05 0.89 8.70
C SER A 95 1.79 1.31 9.47
N PHE A 96 1.21 0.39 10.24
CA PHE A 96 0.04 0.66 11.07
C PHE A 96 0.28 1.75 12.13
N THR A 97 1.47 1.74 12.75
CA THR A 97 1.83 2.69 13.80
C THR A 97 2.46 3.98 13.29
N GLN A 98 2.80 4.07 12.01
CA GLN A 98 3.43 5.25 11.42
C GLN A 98 2.50 6.46 11.39
N LYS A 99 2.99 7.62 11.85
CA LYS A 99 2.26 8.90 11.77
C LYS A 99 1.96 9.30 10.35
N ILE A 100 0.79 9.89 10.14
CA ILE A 100 0.30 10.43 8.87
C ILE A 100 0.14 11.93 9.02
N PHE A 101 0.77 12.72 8.15
CA PHE A 101 0.85 14.18 8.25
C PHE A 101 -0.13 14.91 7.33
N ILE A 102 -1.11 14.20 6.80
CA ILE A 102 -2.17 14.75 5.96
C ILE A 102 -3.39 15.02 6.82
N ASN A 103 -3.84 16.28 6.84
CA ASN A 103 -5.08 16.65 7.53
C ASN A 103 -6.31 16.32 6.69
N ASP A 104 -6.31 16.78 5.44
CA ASP A 104 -7.37 16.54 4.46
C ASP A 104 -6.72 15.95 3.21
N LEU A 105 -7.24 14.82 2.76
CA LEU A 105 -6.72 14.13 1.58
C LEU A 105 -7.51 14.62 0.36
N ASP A 106 -7.12 15.80 -0.14
CA ASP A 106 -7.62 16.31 -1.40
C ASP A 106 -7.10 15.47 -2.56
N VAL A 107 -8.00 15.07 -3.44
CA VAL A 107 -7.68 14.35 -4.68
C VAL A 107 -8.40 14.99 -5.85
N ILE A 108 -7.83 14.87 -7.04
CA ILE A 108 -8.45 15.32 -8.28
C ILE A 108 -8.84 14.08 -9.09
N ASP A 109 -10.11 14.00 -9.44
CA ASP A 109 -10.68 12.95 -10.26
C ASP A 109 -11.02 13.51 -11.63
N VAL A 110 -10.40 13.01 -12.70
CA VAL A 110 -10.61 13.45 -14.06
C VAL A 110 -11.11 12.30 -14.93
N GLN A 111 -12.21 12.52 -15.63
CA GLN A 111 -12.84 11.52 -16.51
C GLN A 111 -13.08 12.07 -17.91
N ILE A 112 -13.10 11.19 -18.91
CA ILE A 112 -13.47 11.57 -20.29
C ILE A 112 -14.93 12.07 -20.31
N GLY A 113 -15.16 13.18 -21.02
CA GLY A 113 -16.45 13.84 -21.13
C GLY A 113 -16.81 14.75 -19.95
N GLN A 114 -15.93 14.89 -18.95
CA GLN A 114 -16.10 15.82 -17.84
C GLN A 114 -15.73 17.24 -18.28
N GLU A 115 -16.53 18.23 -17.87
CA GLU A 115 -16.13 19.63 -17.93
C GLU A 115 -15.24 19.96 -16.73
N VAL A 116 -14.01 20.33 -16.99
CA VAL A 116 -12.99 20.69 -16.01
C VAL A 116 -12.36 22.00 -16.44
N ASP A 117 -12.54 23.06 -15.66
CA ASP A 117 -11.88 24.33 -15.90
C ASP A 117 -10.37 24.13 -15.95
N PHE A 118 -9.77 24.40 -17.11
CA PHE A 118 -8.38 24.13 -17.44
C PHE A 118 -7.41 24.87 -16.52
N GLU A 119 -7.66 26.15 -16.26
CA GLU A 119 -6.81 26.98 -15.40
C GLU A 119 -6.93 26.56 -13.93
N ASN A 120 -8.15 26.27 -13.48
CA ASN A 120 -8.38 25.79 -12.13
C ASN A 120 -7.71 24.44 -11.88
N LEU A 121 -7.67 23.54 -12.88
CA LEU A 121 -6.94 22.29 -12.76
C LEU A 121 -5.43 22.52 -12.53
N ILE A 122 -4.83 23.48 -13.24
CA ILE A 122 -3.41 23.85 -13.08
C ILE A 122 -3.14 24.39 -11.67
N GLU A 123 -4.02 25.24 -11.16
CA GLU A 123 -3.92 25.78 -9.80
C GLU A 123 -4.02 24.65 -8.75
N ASN A 124 -4.98 23.76 -8.93
CA ASN A 124 -5.17 22.61 -8.03
C ASN A 124 -3.98 21.64 -8.07
N LEU A 125 -3.39 21.37 -9.25
CA LEU A 125 -2.16 20.56 -9.34
C LEU A 125 -1.02 21.20 -8.56
N SER A 126 -0.85 22.52 -8.69
CA SER A 126 0.16 23.26 -7.94
C SER A 126 -0.13 23.25 -6.43
N PHE A 127 -1.40 23.38 -6.02
CA PHE A 127 -1.83 23.26 -4.63
C PHE A 127 -1.52 21.87 -4.04
N LEU A 128 -1.71 20.79 -4.83
CA LEU A 128 -1.36 19.43 -4.44
C LEU A 128 0.16 19.17 -4.44
N GLY A 129 0.99 20.21 -4.70
CA GLY A 129 2.44 20.13 -4.64
C GLY A 129 3.12 19.64 -5.92
N TYR A 130 2.39 19.48 -7.03
CA TYR A 130 3.00 19.13 -8.33
C TYR A 130 3.81 20.28 -8.90
N VAL A 131 4.98 19.97 -9.44
CA VAL A 131 5.90 20.94 -10.01
C VAL A 131 5.70 21.02 -11.53
N ASN A 132 5.45 22.24 -12.06
CA ASN A 132 5.40 22.46 -13.49
C ASN A 132 6.81 22.39 -14.10
N LYS A 133 6.97 21.57 -15.15
CA LYS A 133 8.21 21.36 -15.92
C LYS A 133 7.91 21.46 -17.41
N ASP A 134 8.94 21.71 -18.21
CA ASP A 134 8.80 21.70 -19.69
C ASP A 134 8.40 20.32 -20.21
N ARG A 135 8.77 19.26 -19.49
CA ARG A 135 8.47 17.86 -19.82
C ARG A 135 8.32 17.03 -18.54
N VAL A 136 7.38 16.10 -18.56
CA VAL A 136 7.16 15.15 -17.47
C VAL A 136 8.13 13.99 -17.60
N GLU A 137 9.02 13.84 -16.61
CA GLU A 137 10.07 12.80 -16.56
C GLU A 137 10.11 12.05 -15.21
N SER A 138 9.42 12.57 -14.19
CA SER A 138 9.38 11.98 -12.85
C SER A 138 8.00 12.16 -12.21
N ARG A 139 7.67 11.30 -11.25
CA ARG A 139 6.47 11.45 -10.41
C ARG A 139 6.48 12.81 -9.71
N GLY A 140 5.30 13.36 -9.45
CA GLY A 140 5.14 14.67 -8.80
C GLY A 140 5.35 15.87 -9.73
N THR A 141 5.43 15.65 -11.06
CA THR A 141 5.57 16.73 -12.04
C THR A 141 4.42 16.76 -13.04
N PHE A 142 4.15 17.94 -13.59
CA PHE A 142 3.23 18.12 -14.72
C PHE A 142 3.80 19.09 -15.75
N SER A 143 3.27 19.07 -16.97
CA SER A 143 3.61 20.02 -18.04
C SER A 143 2.38 20.43 -18.82
N ILE A 144 2.40 21.64 -19.35
CA ILE A 144 1.27 22.24 -20.09
C ILE A 144 1.73 22.51 -21.52
N ARG A 145 0.94 22.07 -22.52
CA ARG A 145 1.19 22.32 -23.94
C ARG A 145 -0.10 22.56 -24.71
N GLY A 146 -0.46 23.83 -24.90
CA GLY A 146 -1.75 24.17 -25.51
C GLY A 146 -2.91 23.62 -24.68
N GLY A 147 -3.86 22.92 -25.32
CA GLY A 147 -5.00 22.25 -24.64
C GLY A 147 -4.65 20.87 -24.07
N GLN A 148 -3.42 20.65 -23.59
CA GLN A 148 -2.97 19.39 -23.06
C GLN A 148 -2.23 19.59 -21.73
N ILE A 149 -2.54 18.73 -20.76
CA ILE A 149 -1.80 18.61 -19.52
C ILE A 149 -1.23 17.18 -19.44
N ASP A 150 0.09 17.07 -19.33
CA ASP A 150 0.77 15.83 -19.02
C ASP A 150 1.10 15.84 -17.53
N ILE A 151 0.75 14.79 -16.80
CA ILE A 151 1.00 14.66 -15.36
C ILE A 151 1.53 13.27 -15.01
N TYR A 152 2.43 13.19 -14.02
CA TYR A 152 2.86 11.93 -13.46
C TYR A 152 2.42 11.80 -11.99
N PRO A 153 1.21 11.25 -11.75
CA PRO A 153 0.71 11.03 -10.39
C PRO A 153 1.60 10.05 -9.61
N LEU A 154 1.68 10.24 -8.27
CA LEU A 154 2.44 9.35 -7.42
C LEU A 154 1.89 7.92 -7.41
N ASN A 155 0.57 7.81 -7.46
CA ASN A 155 -0.17 6.55 -7.43
C ASN A 155 -0.29 5.85 -8.79
N SER A 156 0.42 6.30 -9.81
CA SER A 156 0.38 5.72 -11.15
C SER A 156 1.73 5.14 -11.57
N GLU A 157 1.73 4.01 -12.27
CA GLU A 157 2.93 3.43 -12.88
C GLU A 157 3.45 4.27 -14.03
N TYR A 158 2.54 4.86 -14.82
CA TYR A 158 2.84 5.68 -16.00
C TYR A 158 2.22 7.07 -15.86
N PRO A 159 2.84 8.10 -16.46
CA PRO A 159 2.23 9.42 -16.55
C PRO A 159 0.98 9.40 -17.43
N THR A 160 0.08 10.33 -17.16
CA THR A 160 -1.18 10.51 -17.87
C THR A 160 -1.15 11.79 -18.68
N ARG A 161 -1.61 11.72 -19.92
CA ARG A 161 -1.88 12.84 -20.83
C ARG A 161 -3.36 13.11 -20.83
N ILE A 162 -3.75 14.33 -20.46
CA ILE A 162 -5.12 14.83 -20.43
C ILE A 162 -5.27 15.79 -21.59
N ILE A 163 -6.18 15.53 -22.54
CA ILE A 163 -6.41 16.37 -23.73
C ILE A 163 -7.78 17.03 -23.62
N PHE A 164 -7.79 18.34 -23.81
CA PHE A 164 -8.95 19.19 -23.69
C PHE A 164 -9.43 19.75 -25.03
N ASN A 165 -10.73 19.96 -25.15
CA ASN A 165 -11.36 20.83 -26.16
C ASN A 165 -12.16 21.90 -25.42
N GLY A 166 -11.60 23.12 -25.27
CA GLY A 166 -12.07 24.07 -24.26
C GLY A 166 -11.87 23.48 -22.87
N ASP A 167 -12.93 23.41 -22.07
CA ASP A 167 -12.94 22.83 -20.73
C ASP A 167 -13.37 21.34 -20.70
N GLU A 168 -13.75 20.77 -21.85
CA GLU A 168 -14.12 19.36 -21.94
C GLU A 168 -12.90 18.46 -22.06
N VAL A 169 -12.79 17.45 -21.20
CA VAL A 169 -11.79 16.38 -21.29
C VAL A 169 -12.19 15.39 -22.37
N ILE A 170 -11.54 15.45 -23.52
CA ILE A 170 -11.88 14.60 -24.68
C ILE A 170 -11.09 13.31 -24.75
N GLU A 171 -9.91 13.25 -24.14
CA GLU A 171 -9.07 12.05 -24.17
C GLU A 171 -8.14 11.97 -22.97
N LEU A 172 -7.95 10.72 -22.44
CA LEU A 172 -6.98 10.37 -21.42
C LEU A 172 -6.09 9.23 -21.91
N LYS A 173 -4.77 9.41 -21.82
CA LYS A 173 -3.79 8.41 -22.27
C LYS A 173 -2.70 8.20 -21.25
N LEU A 174 -2.36 6.95 -20.97
CA LEU A 174 -1.07 6.63 -20.37
C LEU A 174 0.02 6.73 -21.43
N PHE A 175 1.19 7.25 -21.05
CA PHE A 175 2.32 7.35 -21.95
C PHE A 175 3.64 6.98 -21.25
N ASP A 176 4.62 6.57 -22.04
CA ASP A 176 5.96 6.28 -21.56
C ASP A 176 6.75 7.58 -21.38
N PHE A 177 7.26 7.84 -20.17
CA PHE A 177 7.91 9.11 -19.84
C PHE A 177 9.27 9.32 -20.53
N ILE A 178 9.92 8.23 -20.98
CA ILE A 178 11.20 8.29 -21.71
C ILE A 178 10.94 8.62 -23.18
N THR A 179 10.11 7.82 -23.84
CA THR A 179 9.84 7.95 -25.28
C THR A 179 8.73 8.95 -25.61
N GLN A 180 7.92 9.36 -24.62
CA GLN A 180 6.74 10.22 -24.76
C GLN A 180 5.63 9.64 -25.62
N ARG A 181 5.68 8.36 -25.95
CA ARG A 181 4.67 7.67 -26.76
C ARG A 181 3.53 7.17 -25.91
N SER A 182 2.31 7.32 -26.43
CA SER A 182 1.12 6.76 -25.78
C SER A 182 1.21 5.23 -25.71
N ILE A 183 0.82 4.66 -24.56
CA ILE A 183 0.77 3.23 -24.26
C ILE A 183 -0.65 2.72 -24.49
N LYS A 184 -1.62 3.33 -23.80
CA LYS A 184 -3.05 2.97 -23.89
C LYS A 184 -3.96 4.13 -23.50
N ASN A 185 -5.21 4.10 -23.99
CA ASN A 185 -6.25 4.99 -23.53
C ASN A 185 -6.83 4.49 -22.21
N ILE A 186 -7.20 5.44 -21.34
CA ILE A 186 -7.91 5.20 -20.09
C ILE A 186 -9.15 6.09 -20.05
N ILE A 187 -10.10 5.77 -19.19
CA ILE A 187 -11.35 6.54 -19.08
C ILE A 187 -11.35 7.51 -17.89
N LYS A 188 -10.45 7.29 -16.94
CA LYS A 188 -10.40 8.02 -15.67
C LYS A 188 -8.98 8.03 -15.13
N VAL A 189 -8.58 9.11 -14.47
CA VAL A 189 -7.35 9.22 -13.65
C VAL A 189 -7.66 9.84 -12.30
N LEU A 190 -7.14 9.24 -11.24
CA LEU A 190 -7.13 9.79 -9.90
C LEU A 190 -5.75 10.38 -9.61
N ILE A 191 -5.69 11.62 -9.20
CA ILE A 191 -4.47 12.35 -8.89
C ILE A 191 -4.47 12.63 -7.39
N THR A 192 -3.56 11.97 -6.67
CA THR A 192 -3.30 12.19 -5.23
C THR A 192 -2.34 13.37 -5.05
N PRO A 193 -2.16 13.91 -3.84
CA PRO A 193 -1.07 14.84 -3.56
C PRO A 193 0.30 14.31 -4.00
N SER A 194 1.23 15.22 -4.29
CA SER A 194 2.59 14.89 -4.72
C SER A 194 3.53 14.46 -3.59
N SER A 195 3.07 14.50 -2.34
CA SER A 195 3.80 14.08 -1.14
C SER A 195 2.83 13.91 0.03
N GLU A 196 3.15 13.04 0.97
CA GLU A 196 2.44 12.99 2.28
C GLU A 196 2.68 14.24 3.13
N LEU A 197 3.65 15.07 2.77
CA LEU A 197 4.00 16.32 3.46
C LEU A 197 3.60 17.59 2.68
N PHE A 198 2.79 17.49 1.63
CA PHE A 198 2.47 18.62 0.75
C PHE A 198 1.84 19.83 1.48
N GLN A 199 1.16 19.61 2.61
CA GLN A 199 0.58 20.66 3.46
C GLN A 199 1.51 21.11 4.60
N THR A 200 2.67 20.46 4.76
CA THR A 200 3.57 20.73 5.88
C THR A 200 4.42 21.97 5.60
N LYS A 201 4.36 22.94 6.50
CA LYS A 201 5.16 24.15 6.43
C LYS A 201 6.30 24.09 7.45
N GLN A 202 7.46 24.63 7.09
CA GLN A 202 8.61 24.69 8.01
C GLN A 202 8.34 25.48 9.29
N GLU A 203 7.47 26.51 9.23
CA GLU A 203 7.05 27.30 10.39
C GLU A 203 6.32 26.43 11.44
N ASP A 204 5.53 25.46 11.00
CA ASP A 204 4.85 24.53 11.89
C ASP A 204 5.85 23.59 12.58
N ILE A 205 6.91 23.20 11.88
CA ILE A 205 8.00 22.43 12.44
C ILE A 205 8.75 23.25 13.48
N PHE A 206 9.15 24.47 13.16
CA PHE A 206 9.85 25.36 14.09
C PHE A 206 9.03 25.61 15.35
N LYS A 207 7.73 25.86 15.19
CA LYS A 207 6.79 26.02 16.31
C LYS A 207 6.71 24.75 17.17
N SER A 208 6.66 23.57 16.54
CA SER A 208 6.58 22.30 17.25
C SER A 208 7.89 21.94 17.99
N LEU A 209 9.00 22.46 17.54
CA LEU A 209 10.31 22.31 18.17
C LEU A 209 10.63 23.41 19.19
N GLU A 210 9.77 24.43 19.31
CA GLU A 210 9.98 25.62 20.16
C GLU A 210 11.29 26.36 19.84
N ILE A 211 11.61 26.48 18.55
CA ILE A 211 12.82 27.17 18.07
C ILE A 211 12.47 28.34 17.16
N GLU A 212 13.28 29.40 17.23
CA GLU A 212 13.26 30.49 16.26
C GLU A 212 14.39 30.25 15.25
N SER A 213 14.06 30.16 13.97
CA SER A 213 15.04 30.00 12.89
C SER A 213 14.55 30.73 11.65
N ASN A 214 15.50 31.42 10.99
CA ASN A 214 15.30 32.03 9.66
C ASN A 214 15.91 31.15 8.56
N LYS A 215 16.28 29.90 8.90
CA LYS A 215 16.88 28.99 7.94
C LYS A 215 15.78 28.28 7.16
N ASP A 216 15.96 28.18 5.86
CA ASP A 216 15.13 27.32 5.02
C ASP A 216 15.55 25.86 5.22
N LEU A 217 14.57 25.01 5.49
CA LEU A 217 14.75 23.55 5.52
C LEU A 217 14.72 23.02 4.09
N ASP A 218 15.67 22.18 3.76
CA ASP A 218 15.57 21.39 2.53
C ASP A 218 14.50 20.29 2.66
N GLU A 219 14.16 19.64 1.56
CA GLU A 219 13.11 18.61 1.52
C GLU A 219 13.39 17.46 2.50
N TYR A 220 14.64 17.07 2.62
CA TYR A 220 15.09 16.03 3.54
C TYR A 220 14.89 16.46 5.01
N GLU A 221 15.36 17.66 5.37
CA GLU A 221 15.20 18.20 6.72
C GLU A 221 13.72 18.40 7.08
N LEU A 222 12.91 18.90 6.13
CA LEU A 222 11.47 19.04 6.29
C LEU A 222 10.83 17.68 6.64
N PHE A 223 11.21 16.64 5.91
CA PHE A 223 10.72 15.28 6.14
C PHE A 223 11.17 14.74 7.50
N GLN A 224 12.46 14.85 7.85
CA GLN A 224 12.99 14.32 9.10
C GLN A 224 12.41 15.03 10.33
N PHE A 225 12.18 16.33 10.25
CA PHE A 225 11.63 17.09 11.37
C PHE A 225 10.11 17.05 11.47
N SER A 226 9.40 16.64 10.42
CA SER A 226 7.92 16.53 10.44
C SER A 226 7.39 15.64 11.57
N GLN A 227 8.15 14.63 12.01
CA GLN A 227 7.77 13.77 13.14
C GLN A 227 7.55 14.53 14.47
N ASN A 228 8.02 15.79 14.56
CA ASN A 228 7.79 16.65 15.72
C ASN A 228 6.48 17.43 15.64
N LEU A 229 5.81 17.44 14.50
CA LEU A 229 4.49 18.06 14.37
C LEU A 229 3.51 17.49 15.40
N THR A 230 2.64 18.34 15.88
CA THR A 230 1.58 17.96 16.83
C THR A 230 0.28 17.58 16.14
N ASN A 231 0.08 18.06 14.91
CA ASN A 231 -1.08 17.79 14.08
C ASN A 231 -0.81 16.60 13.13
N PHE A 232 -0.58 15.44 13.68
CA PHE A 232 -0.52 14.18 12.92
C PHE A 232 -1.79 13.37 13.15
N LYS A 233 -2.07 12.46 12.24
CA LYS A 233 -3.11 11.43 12.34
C LYS A 233 -2.48 10.04 12.50
N SER A 234 -3.22 9.12 13.08
CA SER A 234 -2.98 7.68 13.01
C SER A 234 -3.78 7.10 11.83
N LEU A 235 -3.50 5.86 11.44
CA LEU A 235 -4.35 5.18 10.46
C LEU A 235 -5.80 5.08 10.94
N LEU A 236 -6.00 4.95 12.26
CA LEU A 236 -7.31 4.81 12.88
C LEU A 236 -8.18 6.06 12.73
N ASP A 237 -7.59 7.24 12.43
CA ASP A 237 -8.34 8.45 12.11
C ASP A 237 -8.97 8.45 10.70
N PHE A 238 -8.58 7.48 9.86
CA PHE A 238 -9.09 7.30 8.49
C PHE A 238 -10.06 6.13 8.36
N VAL A 239 -10.20 5.29 9.37
CA VAL A 239 -11.07 4.12 9.32
C VAL A 239 -12.34 4.33 10.15
N PRO A 240 -13.48 3.84 9.68
CA PRO A 240 -14.73 3.89 10.45
C PRO A 240 -14.74 2.88 11.60
N ASP A 241 -15.66 3.10 12.58
CA ASP A 241 -15.74 2.28 13.80
C ASP A 241 -16.14 0.81 13.55
N ASP A 242 -16.72 0.49 12.38
CA ASP A 242 -17.20 -0.85 12.02
C ASP A 242 -16.14 -1.74 11.35
N VAL A 243 -14.86 -1.38 11.44
CA VAL A 243 -13.75 -2.15 10.88
C VAL A 243 -13.39 -3.34 11.79
N SER A 244 -13.03 -4.47 11.16
CA SER A 244 -12.42 -5.62 11.85
C SER A 244 -10.91 -5.57 11.69
N ILE A 245 -10.18 -5.55 12.81
CA ILE A 245 -8.72 -5.52 12.84
C ILE A 245 -8.22 -6.92 13.22
N ASN A 246 -7.42 -7.51 12.35
CA ASN A 246 -6.83 -8.83 12.54
C ASN A 246 -5.32 -8.66 12.75
N ILE A 247 -4.82 -8.93 13.95
CA ILE A 247 -3.40 -8.85 14.30
C ILE A 247 -2.81 -10.24 14.29
N ILE A 248 -1.92 -10.48 13.34
CA ILE A 248 -1.29 -11.76 13.07
C ILE A 248 0.03 -11.82 13.84
N ASP A 249 0.22 -12.88 14.63
CA ASP A 249 1.34 -13.07 15.53
C ASP A 249 1.62 -11.85 16.42
N PHE A 250 0.69 -11.63 17.32
CA PHE A 250 0.69 -10.46 18.20
C PHE A 250 1.98 -10.29 19.02
N ASN A 251 2.64 -11.38 19.39
CA ASN A 251 3.89 -11.31 20.16
C ASN A 251 5.03 -10.74 19.29
N SER A 252 5.19 -11.25 18.08
CA SER A 252 6.17 -10.71 17.12
C SER A 252 5.85 -9.26 16.72
N CYS A 253 4.59 -8.89 16.64
CA CYS A 253 4.18 -7.49 16.44
C CYS A 253 4.70 -6.56 17.56
N LYS A 254 4.61 -6.98 18.83
CA LYS A 254 5.14 -6.20 19.97
C LYS A 254 6.66 -6.12 19.96
N GLU A 255 7.33 -7.20 19.61
CA GLU A 255 8.80 -7.25 19.48
C GLU A 255 9.25 -6.28 18.39
N THR A 256 8.60 -6.27 17.21
CA THR A 256 8.88 -5.34 16.14
C THR A 256 8.76 -3.87 16.59
N LEU A 257 7.72 -3.51 17.36
CA LEU A 257 7.59 -2.15 17.90
C LEU A 257 8.72 -1.76 18.83
N SER A 258 9.15 -2.70 19.71
CA SER A 258 10.27 -2.45 20.62
C SER A 258 11.59 -2.25 19.87
N GLU A 259 11.80 -3.00 18.80
CA GLU A 259 12.97 -2.86 17.92
C GLU A 259 12.96 -1.51 17.17
N ILE A 260 11.79 -1.10 16.63
CA ILE A 260 11.64 0.18 15.96
C ILE A 260 12.00 1.33 16.89
N GLN A 261 11.49 1.34 18.12
CA GLN A 261 11.80 2.37 19.11
C GLN A 261 13.30 2.45 19.41
N LYS A 262 13.95 1.32 19.57
CA LYS A 262 15.40 1.26 19.78
C LYS A 262 16.18 1.80 18.59
N ILE A 263 15.78 1.44 17.37
CA ILE A 263 16.41 1.96 16.13
C ILE A 263 16.25 3.48 16.05
N GLU A 264 15.08 4.04 16.39
CA GLU A 264 14.88 5.48 16.41
C GLU A 264 15.82 6.20 17.40
N GLU A 265 15.94 5.69 18.62
CA GLU A 265 16.82 6.25 19.66
C GLU A 265 18.28 6.21 19.21
N ASP A 266 18.76 5.07 18.72
CA ASP A 266 20.13 4.90 18.24
C ASP A 266 20.41 5.82 17.03
N SER A 267 19.50 5.91 16.09
CA SER A 267 19.61 6.78 14.92
C SER A 267 19.67 8.26 15.31
N PHE A 268 18.77 8.69 16.19
CA PHE A 268 18.78 10.06 16.68
C PHE A 268 20.13 10.41 17.34
N ASN A 269 20.62 9.60 18.26
CA ASN A 269 21.87 9.83 18.98
C ASN A 269 23.08 9.89 18.06
N ASN A 270 23.09 9.13 16.98
CA ASN A 270 24.19 9.09 16.01
C ASN A 270 24.12 10.23 14.97
N LEU A 271 22.93 10.61 14.52
CA LEU A 271 22.74 11.47 13.34
C LEU A 271 22.41 12.91 13.67
N GLN A 272 21.95 13.24 14.90
CA GLN A 272 21.59 14.62 15.27
C GLN A 272 22.72 15.66 15.01
N LYS A 273 23.98 15.22 15.02
CA LYS A 273 25.14 16.09 14.75
C LYS A 273 25.22 16.55 13.28
N TYR A 274 24.55 15.87 12.37
CA TYR A 274 24.52 16.18 10.94
C TYR A 274 23.36 17.10 10.56
N PHE A 275 22.38 17.26 11.45
CA PHE A 275 21.24 18.14 11.19
C PHE A 275 21.65 19.61 11.31
N SER A 276 21.06 20.42 10.48
CA SER A 276 21.23 21.87 10.50
C SER A 276 20.61 22.51 11.75
N LEU A 277 19.56 21.92 12.29
CA LEU A 277 18.89 22.29 13.52
C LEU A 277 19.40 21.43 14.68
N LYS A 278 19.79 22.09 15.77
CA LYS A 278 20.14 21.40 17.01
C LYS A 278 18.89 21.22 17.85
N VAL A 279 18.39 19.99 17.89
CA VAL A 279 17.21 19.62 18.65
C VAL A 279 17.62 18.76 19.82
N SER A 280 17.20 19.13 21.02
CA SER A 280 17.56 18.40 22.25
C SER A 280 16.81 17.07 22.40
N LYS A 281 15.61 17.00 21.83
CA LYS A 281 14.75 15.81 21.87
C LYS A 281 13.84 15.79 20.65
N MET A 282 13.81 14.67 19.96
CA MET A 282 12.85 14.45 18.87
C MET A 282 11.78 13.45 19.29
N LYS A 283 10.58 13.63 18.74
CA LYS A 283 9.46 12.72 18.97
C LYS A 283 9.57 11.53 18.04
N SER A 284 9.03 10.40 18.48
CA SER A 284 8.94 9.22 17.63
C SER A 284 8.08 9.49 16.38
N ARG A 285 8.44 8.84 15.27
CA ARG A 285 7.65 8.80 14.01
C ARG A 285 6.42 7.92 14.15
N TYR A 286 6.32 7.15 15.22
CA TYR A 286 5.28 6.16 15.43
C TYR A 286 4.34 6.58 16.57
N VAL A 287 3.08 6.14 16.46
CA VAL A 287 2.06 6.32 17.51
C VAL A 287 1.90 5.03 18.31
N ASP A 288 1.44 5.15 19.55
CA ASP A 288 0.99 4.00 20.31
C ASP A 288 -0.44 3.61 19.90
N ALA A 289 -0.53 2.87 18.78
CA ALA A 289 -1.82 2.48 18.22
C ALA A 289 -2.61 1.51 19.11
N PHE A 290 -1.97 0.86 20.09
CA PHE A 290 -2.68 -0.03 21.01
C PHE A 290 -3.57 0.73 22.02
N LEU A 291 -3.32 2.01 22.26
CA LEU A 291 -4.19 2.82 23.12
C LEU A 291 -5.60 3.00 22.54
N GLU A 292 -5.72 3.02 21.22
CA GLU A 292 -6.98 3.31 20.54
C GLU A 292 -7.65 2.07 19.94
N ILE A 293 -6.91 0.97 19.78
CA ILE A 293 -7.39 -0.25 19.11
C ILE A 293 -8.61 -0.88 19.78
N ASN A 294 -8.81 -0.64 21.08
CA ASN A 294 -9.94 -1.14 21.86
C ASN A 294 -11.29 -0.59 21.41
N ARG A 295 -11.33 0.45 20.57
CA ARG A 295 -12.56 0.98 19.97
C ARG A 295 -13.08 0.09 18.84
N TYR A 296 -12.24 -0.80 18.33
CA TYR A 296 -12.51 -1.63 17.16
C TYR A 296 -12.66 -3.09 17.56
N GLU A 297 -13.36 -3.84 16.73
CA GLU A 297 -13.36 -5.28 16.85
C GLU A 297 -11.99 -5.82 16.43
N THR A 298 -11.20 -6.23 17.41
CA THR A 298 -9.82 -6.67 17.19
C THR A 298 -9.67 -8.14 17.55
N ILE A 299 -9.14 -8.91 16.61
CA ILE A 299 -8.84 -10.33 16.76
C ILE A 299 -7.31 -10.49 16.79
N PHE A 300 -6.82 -11.12 17.85
CA PHE A 300 -5.40 -11.39 18.03
C PHE A 300 -5.13 -12.88 17.76
N TYR A 301 -4.27 -13.16 16.80
CA TYR A 301 -3.84 -14.52 16.50
C TYR A 301 -2.50 -14.78 17.17
N SER A 302 -2.42 -15.87 17.95
CA SER A 302 -1.16 -16.36 18.50
C SER A 302 -0.43 -17.22 17.48
N THR A 303 0.86 -17.47 17.71
CA THR A 303 1.66 -18.38 16.87
C THR A 303 1.01 -19.77 16.76
N ASN A 304 0.49 -20.32 17.87
CA ASN A 304 -0.19 -21.62 17.86
C ASN A 304 -1.46 -21.63 17.00
N ASP A 305 -2.25 -20.56 17.03
CA ASP A 305 -3.44 -20.44 16.17
C ASP A 305 -3.03 -20.44 14.69
N LEU A 306 -1.98 -19.70 14.36
CA LEU A 306 -1.46 -19.58 13.01
C LEU A 306 -0.84 -20.88 12.49
N GLU A 307 -0.12 -21.62 13.33
CA GLU A 307 0.40 -22.95 13.00
C GLU A 307 -0.73 -23.94 12.69
N ASN A 308 -1.80 -23.93 13.46
CA ASN A 308 -2.96 -24.78 13.21
C ASN A 308 -3.63 -24.43 11.88
N ILE A 309 -3.77 -23.14 11.54
CA ILE A 309 -4.32 -22.67 10.27
C ILE A 309 -3.39 -23.04 9.11
N SER A 310 -2.09 -22.84 9.23
CA SER A 310 -1.13 -23.05 8.15
C SER A 310 -0.80 -24.52 7.89
N ASN A 311 -1.02 -25.41 8.86
CA ASN A 311 -0.81 -26.86 8.72
C ASN A 311 -1.97 -27.58 8.01
N VAL A 312 -3.06 -26.89 7.69
CA VAL A 312 -4.22 -27.43 6.95
C VAL A 312 -3.94 -27.71 5.47
N PRO A 313 -3.03 -26.98 4.74
CA PRO A 313 -2.85 -27.20 3.32
C PRO A 313 -2.12 -28.52 2.99
N GLN A 314 -2.70 -29.26 2.05
CA GLN A 314 -2.03 -30.39 1.40
C GLN A 314 -1.30 -29.84 0.16
N PHE A 315 0.02 -29.66 0.26
CA PHE A 315 0.82 -29.20 -0.87
C PHE A 315 0.84 -30.21 -2.02
N LEU A 316 0.76 -29.67 -3.25
CA LEU A 316 0.68 -30.45 -4.50
C LEU A 316 2.03 -30.70 -5.15
N ASN A 317 3.14 -30.34 -4.50
CA ASN A 317 4.48 -30.39 -5.05
C ASN A 317 4.83 -31.78 -5.63
N GLY A 318 5.37 -31.78 -6.85
CA GLY A 318 5.78 -33.02 -7.54
C GLY A 318 4.66 -33.84 -8.17
N LEU A 319 3.41 -33.35 -8.17
CA LEU A 319 2.29 -33.98 -8.84
C LEU A 319 2.16 -33.43 -10.28
N GLY A 320 1.99 -34.33 -11.24
CA GLY A 320 1.63 -33.91 -12.59
C GLY A 320 0.17 -33.47 -12.72
N PRO A 321 -0.20 -32.73 -13.80
CA PRO A 321 -1.53 -32.12 -13.97
C PRO A 321 -2.72 -33.09 -13.84
N ASP A 322 -2.57 -34.33 -14.28
CA ASP A 322 -3.66 -35.32 -14.21
C ASP A 322 -3.94 -35.74 -12.77
N LYS A 323 -2.89 -35.98 -11.97
CA LYS A 323 -3.02 -36.32 -10.55
C LYS A 323 -3.56 -35.14 -9.74
N VAL A 324 -3.18 -33.91 -10.11
CA VAL A 324 -3.74 -32.70 -9.49
C VAL A 324 -5.24 -32.65 -9.75
N LEU A 325 -5.68 -32.84 -11.00
CA LEU A 325 -7.10 -32.83 -11.36
C LEU A 325 -7.91 -33.89 -10.61
N GLU A 326 -7.37 -35.08 -10.39
CA GLU A 326 -8.04 -36.14 -9.60
C GLU A 326 -8.28 -35.68 -8.15
N ASN A 327 -7.31 -34.96 -7.55
CA ASN A 327 -7.40 -34.51 -6.14
C ASN A 327 -8.34 -33.31 -5.92
N ILE A 328 -8.62 -32.52 -6.97
CA ILE A 328 -9.36 -31.25 -6.84
C ILE A 328 -10.76 -31.30 -7.46
N ASN A 329 -11.15 -32.38 -8.08
CA ASN A 329 -12.37 -32.48 -8.88
C ASN A 329 -13.65 -32.24 -8.08
N GLU A 330 -13.65 -32.55 -6.77
CA GLU A 330 -14.79 -32.41 -5.86
C GLU A 330 -14.79 -31.13 -5.04
N LEU A 331 -13.76 -30.28 -5.19
CA LEU A 331 -13.65 -29.05 -4.39
C LEU A 331 -14.64 -27.99 -4.86
N SER A 332 -15.03 -27.09 -3.97
CA SER A 332 -16.00 -26.03 -4.28
C SER A 332 -15.43 -24.89 -5.10
N LYS A 333 -14.12 -24.61 -4.99
CA LYS A 333 -13.42 -23.57 -5.75
C LYS A 333 -12.00 -24.01 -6.09
N VAL A 334 -11.57 -23.73 -7.31
CA VAL A 334 -10.21 -23.98 -7.79
C VAL A 334 -9.66 -22.68 -8.40
N TYR A 335 -8.62 -22.14 -7.81
CA TYR A 335 -7.92 -20.95 -8.30
C TYR A 335 -6.68 -21.38 -9.05
N LEU A 336 -6.59 -21.04 -10.32
CA LEU A 336 -5.45 -21.35 -11.19
C LEU A 336 -4.78 -20.06 -11.68
N SER A 337 -3.51 -19.92 -11.39
CA SER A 337 -2.63 -18.94 -12.02
C SER A 337 -1.83 -19.60 -13.12
N SER A 338 -2.10 -19.29 -14.38
CA SER A 338 -1.34 -19.77 -15.52
C SER A 338 -1.52 -18.88 -16.75
N ARG A 339 -0.44 -18.68 -17.49
CA ARG A 339 -0.44 -18.10 -18.84
C ARG A 339 -0.28 -19.16 -19.94
N ASN A 340 -0.10 -20.41 -19.55
CA ASN A 340 0.05 -21.52 -20.47
C ASN A 340 -1.32 -22.05 -20.93
N GLU A 341 -1.64 -21.79 -22.20
CA GLU A 341 -2.93 -22.19 -22.79
C GLU A 341 -3.24 -23.69 -22.65
N LYS A 342 -2.23 -24.57 -22.72
CA LYS A 342 -2.41 -26.02 -22.57
C LYS A 342 -2.82 -26.41 -21.14
N ILE A 343 -2.28 -25.70 -20.14
CA ILE A 343 -2.65 -25.88 -18.74
C ILE A 343 -4.07 -25.40 -18.54
N ILE A 344 -4.38 -24.17 -19.00
CA ILE A 344 -5.72 -23.58 -18.90
C ILE A 344 -6.76 -24.49 -19.56
N GLU A 345 -6.51 -24.97 -20.78
CA GLU A 345 -7.40 -25.89 -21.50
C GLU A 345 -7.65 -27.18 -20.71
N LYS A 346 -6.60 -27.73 -20.10
CA LYS A 346 -6.71 -28.97 -19.32
C LYS A 346 -7.59 -28.79 -18.08
N PHE A 347 -7.49 -27.66 -17.38
CA PHE A 347 -8.28 -27.35 -16.21
C PHE A 347 -9.67 -26.77 -16.52
N SER A 348 -9.90 -26.30 -17.75
CA SER A 348 -11.19 -25.68 -18.16
C SER A 348 -12.41 -26.59 -18.05
N LYS A 349 -12.22 -27.89 -17.88
CA LYS A 349 -13.28 -28.87 -17.64
C LYS A 349 -13.87 -28.79 -16.23
N LEU A 350 -13.20 -28.14 -15.30
CA LEU A 350 -13.69 -27.91 -13.94
C LEU A 350 -14.76 -26.82 -13.96
N LYS A 351 -15.93 -27.08 -13.37
CA LYS A 351 -17.06 -26.14 -13.32
C LYS A 351 -16.80 -24.96 -12.38
N ASN A 352 -15.88 -25.09 -11.48
CA ASN A 352 -15.56 -24.21 -10.35
C ASN A 352 -14.16 -23.57 -10.48
N LEU A 353 -13.63 -23.52 -11.70
CA LEU A 353 -12.35 -22.93 -12.01
C LEU A 353 -12.43 -21.38 -12.00
N HIS A 354 -11.51 -20.76 -11.27
CA HIS A 354 -11.27 -19.33 -11.28
C HIS A 354 -9.84 -19.06 -11.78
N LEU A 355 -9.71 -18.39 -12.92
CA LEU A 355 -8.40 -17.95 -13.42
C LEU A 355 -8.01 -16.65 -12.71
N VAL A 356 -6.77 -16.57 -12.26
CA VAL A 356 -6.20 -15.40 -11.61
C VAL A 356 -5.00 -14.86 -12.38
N GLU A 357 -4.81 -13.55 -12.36
CA GLU A 357 -3.78 -12.87 -13.16
C GLU A 357 -2.37 -12.97 -12.56
N ASN A 358 -2.31 -12.91 -11.21
CA ASN A 358 -1.03 -12.94 -10.49
C ASN A 358 -0.67 -14.37 -10.08
N SER A 359 0.63 -14.64 -10.03
CA SER A 359 1.15 -15.93 -9.57
C SER A 359 0.91 -16.13 -8.08
N PHE A 360 0.65 -17.38 -7.69
CA PHE A 360 0.72 -17.79 -6.30
C PHE A 360 2.15 -18.20 -5.95
N SER A 361 2.56 -18.04 -4.69
CA SER A 361 3.85 -18.53 -4.22
C SER A 361 3.86 -20.03 -3.90
N PHE A 362 2.70 -20.69 -3.95
CA PHE A 362 2.52 -22.10 -3.63
C PHE A 362 1.35 -22.72 -4.40
N SER A 363 1.32 -24.06 -4.41
CA SER A 363 0.17 -24.82 -4.88
C SER A 363 -0.26 -25.83 -3.82
N ALA A 364 -1.51 -25.75 -3.40
CA ALA A 364 -2.02 -26.57 -2.29
C ALA A 364 -3.53 -26.80 -2.37
N VAL A 365 -4.00 -27.83 -1.70
CA VAL A 365 -5.41 -28.13 -1.44
C VAL A 365 -5.72 -27.87 0.03
N PHE A 366 -6.75 -27.09 0.28
CA PHE A 366 -7.32 -26.81 1.59
C PHE A 366 -8.62 -27.61 1.74
N GLN A 367 -8.51 -28.85 2.18
CA GLN A 367 -9.65 -29.81 2.21
C GLN A 367 -10.81 -29.32 3.06
N GLU A 368 -10.54 -28.80 4.26
CA GLU A 368 -11.57 -28.29 5.17
C GLU A 368 -12.33 -27.10 4.60
N MET A 369 -11.64 -26.30 3.76
CA MET A 369 -12.21 -25.13 3.09
C MET A 369 -12.79 -25.46 1.72
N SER A 370 -12.57 -26.68 1.22
CA SER A 370 -12.95 -27.10 -0.14
C SER A 370 -12.41 -26.19 -1.26
N ILE A 371 -11.16 -25.75 -1.11
CA ILE A 371 -10.46 -24.86 -2.06
C ILE A 371 -9.14 -25.48 -2.52
N ALA A 372 -8.81 -25.32 -3.81
CA ALA A 372 -7.46 -25.52 -4.32
C ALA A 372 -6.88 -24.22 -4.86
N VAL A 373 -5.59 -24.03 -4.64
CA VAL A 373 -4.76 -22.97 -5.21
C VAL A 373 -3.68 -23.62 -6.03
N ILE A 374 -3.55 -23.25 -7.30
CA ILE A 374 -2.63 -23.88 -8.25
C ILE A 374 -1.90 -22.79 -9.02
N ASP A 375 -0.59 -22.82 -8.94
CA ASP A 375 0.32 -21.99 -9.75
C ASP A 375 0.96 -22.81 -10.85
N GLU A 376 1.17 -22.22 -12.04
CA GLU A 376 1.75 -22.94 -13.17
C GLU A 376 3.18 -23.45 -12.92
N SER A 377 3.90 -22.88 -11.97
CA SER A 377 5.23 -23.36 -11.56
C SER A 377 5.22 -24.76 -10.96
N LEU A 378 4.03 -25.29 -10.64
CA LEU A 378 3.84 -26.69 -10.21
C LEU A 378 4.16 -27.68 -11.34
N PHE A 379 4.01 -27.32 -12.60
CA PHE A 379 4.08 -28.16 -13.79
C PHE A 379 5.30 -27.83 -14.65
#